data_1d0f7b5f6e2af230ce62a4bf21bc66ae
#
_entry.id   1d0f7b5f6e2af230ce62a4bf21bc66ae
#
_cell.length_a   1.000
_cell.length_b   1.000
_cell.length_c   1.000
_cell.angle_alpha   90.00
_cell.angle_beta   90.00
_cell.angle_gamma   90.00
#
_symmetry.space_group_name_H-M   'P 1'
#
loop_
_entity.id
_entity.type
_entity.pdbx_description
1 polymer ?
#
loop_
_entity_poly.entity_id
_entity_poly.type
_entity_poly.pdbx_seq_one_letter_code
_entity_poly.pdbx_strand_id
1 'polypeptide(L)'
;MLRHRGPMVFSVAAVSGCYCFISAGGEAWANDVVVPFCFGVCALMIMYLVGMADDLVGVRYSAKFIAQLVSAGFLALSGLTIDNLHGFLGIGEIPQWVAVPFTMLVVVFVTNAINLIDGIDGLASGLSSIAMLFYGWVLLCCGQLAFALVAFGTLGALIQFYYYNVFGNARVGKKIFMGDTGALTTGVIICFLSLHICNLDVEAGGFNCNPLVMAFAPLLIPCFDVLRVYFRRIRRHTNPFLPDKSHIHHKFLAIGLYQRVAMVVILLVSLAFTAVNYWLSMKMNSALLLFLDIVVFSLGNIWLSAAINWKEKRNNKDNQ
;
A
#
# COMPACT_ATOMS: atom_id res chain seq x y z
N MET A 1 -9.95 -10.06 -22.25
CA MET A 1 -9.71 -9.34 -20.97
C MET A 1 -8.54 -9.89 -20.16
N LEU A 2 -8.17 -11.17 -20.29
CA LEU A 2 -7.04 -11.84 -19.58
C LEU A 2 -5.64 -11.55 -20.15
N ARG A 3 -5.53 -10.97 -21.35
CA ARG A 3 -4.28 -10.88 -22.14
C ARG A 3 -3.20 -9.94 -21.59
N HIS A 4 -3.54 -9.08 -20.61
CA HIS A 4 -2.62 -8.02 -20.13
C HIS A 4 -2.31 -8.08 -18.62
N ARG A 5 -2.80 -9.08 -17.89
CA ARG A 5 -2.58 -9.21 -16.43
C ARG A 5 -1.38 -10.11 -16.09
N GLY A 6 -0.88 -10.87 -17.08
CA GLY A 6 0.30 -11.72 -16.93
C GLY A 6 1.63 -11.04 -16.63
N PRO A 7 1.92 -9.80 -17.15
CA PRO A 7 3.26 -9.22 -17.01
C PRO A 7 3.68 -8.95 -15.57
N MET A 8 2.74 -8.52 -14.70
CA MET A 8 3.05 -8.16 -13.32
C MET A 8 3.40 -9.39 -12.46
N VAL A 9 2.62 -10.45 -12.57
CA VAL A 9 2.91 -11.72 -11.88
C VAL A 9 4.15 -12.39 -12.47
N PHE A 10 4.31 -12.29 -13.78
CA PHE A 10 5.47 -12.88 -14.48
C PHE A 10 6.78 -12.15 -14.12
N SER A 11 6.78 -10.83 -13.99
CA SER A 11 7.98 -10.08 -13.60
C SER A 11 8.39 -10.38 -12.16
N VAL A 12 7.43 -10.45 -11.23
CA VAL A 12 7.74 -10.80 -9.83
C VAL A 12 8.18 -12.25 -9.72
N ALA A 13 7.51 -13.19 -10.40
CA ALA A 13 7.91 -14.61 -10.42
C ALA A 13 9.26 -14.81 -11.10
N ALA A 14 9.54 -14.11 -12.20
CA ALA A 14 10.83 -14.18 -12.89
C ALA A 14 11.98 -13.63 -12.04
N VAL A 15 11.76 -12.48 -11.36
CA VAL A 15 12.75 -11.90 -10.44
C VAL A 15 12.99 -12.83 -9.26
N SER A 16 11.93 -13.40 -8.67
CA SER A 16 12.05 -14.36 -7.56
C SER A 16 12.75 -15.65 -8.02
N GLY A 17 12.44 -16.15 -9.21
CA GLY A 17 13.05 -17.36 -9.78
C GLY A 17 14.52 -17.18 -10.14
N CYS A 18 14.90 -16.07 -10.76
CA CYS A 18 16.31 -15.73 -11.03
C CYS A 18 17.09 -15.60 -9.74
N TYR A 19 16.49 -15.04 -8.70
CA TYR A 19 17.12 -14.86 -7.42
C TYR A 19 17.35 -16.21 -6.68
N CYS A 20 16.37 -17.10 -6.64
CA CYS A 20 16.55 -18.45 -6.09
C CYS A 20 17.69 -19.21 -6.77
N PHE A 21 17.92 -18.96 -8.07
CA PHE A 21 19.02 -19.55 -8.82
C PHE A 21 20.38 -18.97 -8.48
N ILE A 22 20.44 -17.65 -8.20
CA ILE A 22 21.70 -16.94 -7.85
C ILE A 22 22.10 -17.23 -6.40
N SER A 23 21.15 -17.53 -5.51
CA SER A 23 21.36 -17.67 -4.06
C SER A 23 21.76 -19.06 -3.57
N ALA A 24 22.06 -20.01 -4.44
CA ALA A 24 22.46 -21.38 -4.07
C ALA A 24 23.78 -21.50 -3.25
N GLY A 25 24.22 -20.44 -2.59
CA GLY A 25 25.59 -20.29 -2.07
C GLY A 25 25.81 -20.27 -0.54
N GLY A 26 24.86 -20.59 0.36
CA GLY A 26 25.19 -20.65 1.78
C GLY A 26 24.02 -20.79 2.76
N GLU A 27 24.19 -21.55 3.87
CA GLU A 27 23.13 -21.88 4.86
C GLU A 27 22.55 -20.64 5.61
N ALA A 28 23.33 -19.62 5.90
CA ALA A 28 22.85 -18.38 6.55
C ALA A 28 21.89 -17.61 5.64
N TRP A 29 22.12 -17.62 4.32
CA TRP A 29 21.27 -17.03 3.31
C TRP A 29 19.92 -17.75 3.13
N ALA A 30 19.90 -19.06 3.39
CA ALA A 30 18.70 -19.86 3.20
C ALA A 30 17.56 -19.41 4.12
N ASN A 31 17.85 -19.10 5.39
CA ASN A 31 16.81 -18.75 6.35
C ASN A 31 16.34 -17.29 6.24
N ASP A 32 17.26 -16.35 6.01
CA ASP A 32 16.92 -14.93 6.04
C ASP A 32 16.28 -14.42 4.73
N VAL A 33 16.47 -15.15 3.63
CA VAL A 33 15.97 -14.74 2.32
C VAL A 33 15.05 -15.79 1.70
N VAL A 34 15.48 -17.05 1.60
CA VAL A 34 14.70 -18.10 0.89
C VAL A 34 13.37 -18.36 1.58
N VAL A 35 13.35 -18.47 2.90
CA VAL A 35 12.11 -18.72 3.66
C VAL A 35 11.11 -17.58 3.49
N PRO A 36 11.45 -16.28 3.73
CA PRO A 36 10.56 -15.17 3.47
C PRO A 36 10.03 -15.15 2.02
N PHE A 37 10.89 -15.43 1.04
CA PHE A 37 10.48 -15.46 -0.37
C PHE A 37 9.51 -16.58 -0.68
N CYS A 38 9.75 -17.80 -0.21
CA CYS A 38 8.82 -18.93 -0.42
C CYS A 38 7.43 -18.66 0.16
N PHE A 39 7.38 -18.17 1.41
CA PHE A 39 6.11 -17.80 2.04
C PHE A 39 5.48 -16.58 1.38
N GLY A 40 6.28 -15.59 0.98
CA GLY A 40 5.83 -14.41 0.23
C GLY A 40 5.19 -14.78 -1.10
N VAL A 41 5.78 -15.73 -1.85
CA VAL A 41 5.21 -16.24 -3.09
C VAL A 41 3.90 -17.01 -2.82
N CYS A 42 3.82 -17.81 -1.77
CA CYS A 42 2.56 -18.47 -1.37
C CYS A 42 1.47 -17.45 -1.07
N ALA A 43 1.78 -16.42 -0.27
CA ALA A 43 0.86 -15.33 0.05
C ALA A 43 0.38 -14.60 -1.21
N LEU A 44 1.32 -14.27 -2.12
CA LEU A 44 1.04 -13.61 -3.38
C LEU A 44 0.14 -14.44 -4.29
N MET A 45 0.42 -15.76 -4.42
CA MET A 45 -0.38 -16.66 -5.25
C MET A 45 -1.81 -16.80 -4.75
N ILE A 46 -2.03 -16.87 -3.43
CA ILE A 46 -3.37 -16.90 -2.84
C ILE A 46 -4.13 -15.64 -3.23
N MET A 47 -3.54 -14.46 -3.05
CA MET A 47 -4.20 -13.20 -3.35
C MET A 47 -4.41 -12.98 -4.85
N TYR A 48 -3.48 -13.46 -5.68
CA TYR A 48 -3.66 -13.46 -7.13
C TYR A 48 -4.86 -14.30 -7.56
N LEU A 49 -4.96 -15.55 -7.07
CA LEU A 49 -6.05 -16.46 -7.42
C LEU A 49 -7.40 -15.94 -6.94
N VAL A 50 -7.48 -15.42 -5.71
CA VAL A 50 -8.71 -14.87 -5.16
C VAL A 50 -9.11 -13.57 -5.86
N GLY A 51 -8.17 -12.68 -6.14
CA GLY A 51 -8.42 -11.46 -6.91
C GLY A 51 -8.90 -11.78 -8.33
N MET A 52 -8.30 -12.77 -8.98
CA MET A 52 -8.73 -13.23 -10.30
C MET A 52 -10.15 -13.83 -10.27
N ALA A 53 -10.45 -14.63 -9.25
CA ALA A 53 -11.79 -15.19 -9.07
C ALA A 53 -12.82 -14.07 -8.83
N ASP A 54 -12.45 -13.05 -8.05
CA ASP A 54 -13.32 -11.90 -7.80
C ASP A 54 -13.60 -11.09 -9.07
N ASP A 55 -12.58 -10.81 -9.86
CA ASP A 55 -12.72 -10.11 -11.14
C ASP A 55 -13.57 -10.89 -12.17
N LEU A 56 -13.62 -12.23 -12.10
CA LEU A 56 -14.31 -13.09 -13.06
C LEU A 56 -15.76 -13.41 -12.66
N VAL A 57 -15.96 -13.77 -11.41
CA VAL A 57 -17.25 -14.30 -10.94
C VAL A 57 -17.85 -13.55 -9.74
N GLY A 58 -17.08 -12.64 -9.13
CA GLY A 58 -17.45 -11.94 -7.91
C GLY A 58 -17.36 -12.86 -6.68
N VAL A 59 -16.44 -12.57 -5.76
CA VAL A 59 -16.21 -13.35 -4.54
C VAL A 59 -16.89 -12.66 -3.35
N ARG A 60 -17.53 -13.44 -2.47
CA ARG A 60 -18.13 -12.91 -1.25
C ARG A 60 -17.05 -12.22 -0.38
N TYR A 61 -17.41 -11.09 0.21
CA TYR A 61 -16.51 -10.32 1.08
C TYR A 61 -15.84 -11.19 2.16
N SER A 62 -16.59 -12.09 2.81
CA SER A 62 -16.05 -12.99 3.84
C SER A 62 -14.95 -13.93 3.31
N ALA A 63 -15.11 -14.45 2.09
CA ALA A 63 -14.12 -15.32 1.48
C ALA A 63 -12.84 -14.54 1.12
N LYS A 64 -12.97 -13.31 0.61
CA LYS A 64 -11.81 -12.41 0.41
C LYS A 64 -11.07 -12.12 1.71
N PHE A 65 -11.81 -11.85 2.78
CA PHE A 65 -11.23 -11.59 4.09
C PHE A 65 -10.47 -12.80 4.66
N ILE A 66 -11.04 -14.02 4.55
CA ILE A 66 -10.37 -15.25 4.96
C ILE A 66 -9.08 -15.46 4.14
N ALA A 67 -9.13 -15.25 2.83
CA ALA A 67 -7.94 -15.39 1.98
C ALA A 67 -6.85 -14.37 2.35
N GLN A 68 -7.22 -13.15 2.68
CA GLN A 68 -6.29 -12.13 3.18
C GLN A 68 -5.66 -12.55 4.52
N LEU A 69 -6.46 -13.12 5.45
CA LEU A 69 -5.92 -13.65 6.72
C LEU A 69 -4.96 -14.82 6.49
N VAL A 70 -5.28 -15.74 5.60
CA VAL A 70 -4.38 -16.85 5.25
C VAL A 70 -3.09 -16.33 4.63
N SER A 71 -3.17 -15.41 3.68
CA SER A 71 -2.02 -14.75 3.06
C SER A 71 -1.16 -14.02 4.10
N ALA A 72 -1.79 -13.27 5.02
CA ALA A 72 -1.11 -12.61 6.13
C ALA A 72 -0.43 -13.61 7.08
N GLY A 73 -1.08 -14.75 7.32
CA GLY A 73 -0.51 -15.86 8.10
C GLY A 73 0.76 -16.42 7.48
N PHE A 74 0.81 -16.58 6.16
CA PHE A 74 2.05 -16.98 5.47
C PHE A 74 3.17 -15.97 5.66
N LEU A 75 2.89 -14.66 5.56
CA LEU A 75 3.89 -13.63 5.81
C LEU A 75 4.39 -13.66 7.27
N ALA A 76 3.50 -13.83 8.25
CA ALA A 76 3.90 -13.95 9.65
C ALA A 76 4.71 -15.22 9.94
N LEU A 77 4.35 -16.35 9.31
CA LEU A 77 5.09 -17.63 9.44
C LEU A 77 6.48 -17.57 8.80
N SER A 78 6.73 -16.66 7.87
CA SER A 78 8.05 -16.44 7.30
C SER A 78 9.04 -15.75 8.25
N GLY A 79 8.60 -15.36 9.44
CA GLY A 79 9.37 -14.57 10.38
C GLY A 79 9.23 -13.05 10.20
N LEU A 80 8.47 -12.61 9.18
CA LEU A 80 8.20 -11.18 8.94
C LEU A 80 7.06 -10.70 9.84
N THR A 81 7.36 -10.48 11.11
CA THR A 81 6.42 -9.96 12.11
C THR A 81 6.83 -8.57 12.57
N ILE A 82 5.86 -7.75 12.98
CA ILE A 82 6.12 -6.48 13.65
C ILE A 82 6.26 -6.82 15.15
N ASP A 83 7.42 -7.27 15.54
CA ASP A 83 7.73 -7.65 16.91
C ASP A 83 8.48 -6.57 17.70
N ASN A 84 8.98 -5.55 17.02
CA ASN A 84 9.58 -4.38 17.63
C ASN A 84 8.90 -3.10 17.14
N LEU A 85 8.41 -2.28 18.05
CA LEU A 85 7.81 -0.98 17.75
C LEU A 85 8.85 0.17 17.78
N HIS A 86 10.13 -0.15 17.96
CA HIS A 86 11.24 0.81 17.88
C HIS A 86 11.00 2.09 18.69
N GLY A 87 10.47 1.94 19.92
CA GLY A 87 10.18 3.06 20.82
C GLY A 87 8.89 3.84 20.47
N PHE A 88 8.07 3.38 19.53
CA PHE A 88 6.78 3.98 19.28
C PHE A 88 5.89 3.88 20.53
N LEU A 89 5.34 5.01 21.01
CA LEU A 89 4.62 5.13 22.28
C LEU A 89 5.40 4.62 23.50
N GLY A 90 6.73 4.57 23.43
CA GLY A 90 7.58 4.03 24.49
C GLY A 90 7.63 2.49 24.53
N ILE A 91 7.03 1.81 23.55
CA ILE A 91 7.04 0.35 23.45
C ILE A 91 8.18 -0.06 22.52
N GLY A 92 9.04 -0.97 22.98
CA GLY A 92 10.07 -1.63 22.18
C GLY A 92 9.56 -2.95 21.62
N GLU A 93 10.12 -4.04 22.11
CA GLU A 93 9.74 -5.41 21.71
C GLU A 93 8.37 -5.80 22.25
N ILE A 94 7.61 -6.52 21.44
CA ILE A 94 6.33 -7.11 21.80
C ILE A 94 6.39 -8.63 21.64
N PRO A 95 5.74 -9.39 22.55
CA PRO A 95 5.82 -10.85 22.50
C PRO A 95 5.15 -11.40 21.25
N GLN A 96 5.67 -12.50 20.70
CA GLN A 96 5.24 -13.10 19.43
C GLN A 96 3.74 -13.42 19.38
N TRP A 97 3.12 -13.80 20.49
CA TRP A 97 1.68 -14.05 20.55
C TRP A 97 0.81 -12.81 20.32
N VAL A 98 1.38 -11.59 20.48
CA VAL A 98 0.77 -10.30 20.08
C VAL A 98 1.25 -9.88 18.70
N ALA A 99 2.55 -10.02 18.41
CA ALA A 99 3.16 -9.60 17.15
C ALA A 99 2.52 -10.27 15.93
N VAL A 100 2.29 -11.59 16.00
CA VAL A 100 1.70 -12.35 14.89
C VAL A 100 0.28 -11.85 14.54
N PRO A 101 -0.71 -11.84 15.46
CA PRO A 101 -2.05 -11.35 15.11
C PRO A 101 -2.06 -9.86 14.76
N PHE A 102 -1.19 -9.05 15.37
CA PHE A 102 -1.04 -7.64 15.02
C PHE A 102 -0.54 -7.48 13.58
N THR A 103 0.50 -8.20 13.19
CA THR A 103 1.03 -8.22 11.82
C THR A 103 -0.04 -8.65 10.81
N MET A 104 -0.77 -9.73 11.12
CA MET A 104 -1.86 -10.20 10.25
C MET A 104 -2.93 -9.11 10.06
N LEU A 105 -3.31 -8.40 11.12
CA LEU A 105 -4.25 -7.30 11.06
C LEU A 105 -3.73 -6.16 10.17
N VAL A 106 -2.46 -5.78 10.33
CA VAL A 106 -1.80 -4.74 9.51
C VAL A 106 -1.77 -5.14 8.04
N VAL A 107 -1.40 -6.38 7.71
CA VAL A 107 -1.38 -6.88 6.32
C VAL A 107 -2.77 -6.82 5.68
N VAL A 108 -3.79 -7.31 6.38
CA VAL A 108 -5.17 -7.24 5.89
C VAL A 108 -5.61 -5.79 5.70
N PHE A 109 -5.31 -4.91 6.66
CA PHE A 109 -5.65 -3.50 6.60
C PHE A 109 -4.98 -2.78 5.42
N VAL A 110 -3.66 -2.93 5.24
CA VAL A 110 -2.91 -2.30 4.14
C VAL A 110 -3.37 -2.83 2.78
N THR A 111 -3.54 -4.16 2.64
CA THR A 111 -4.02 -4.77 1.40
C THR A 111 -5.40 -4.22 1.01
N ASN A 112 -6.31 -4.09 1.97
CA ASN A 112 -7.61 -3.46 1.73
C ASN A 112 -7.49 -1.95 1.43
N ALA A 113 -6.55 -1.23 2.06
CA ALA A 113 -6.35 0.18 1.81
C ALA A 113 -5.90 0.44 0.36
N ILE A 114 -5.01 -0.39 -0.18
CA ILE A 114 -4.58 -0.32 -1.59
C ILE A 114 -5.73 -0.69 -2.54
N ASN A 115 -6.55 -1.66 -2.19
CA ASN A 115 -7.72 -2.04 -3.00
C ASN A 115 -8.80 -0.94 -3.00
N LEU A 116 -9.11 -0.35 -1.85
CA LEU A 116 -10.14 0.69 -1.73
C LEU A 116 -9.75 2.05 -2.33
N ILE A 117 -8.46 2.35 -2.44
CA ILE A 117 -7.98 3.59 -3.06
C ILE A 117 -8.03 3.55 -4.59
N ASP A 118 -8.19 2.36 -5.20
CA ASP A 118 -8.28 2.17 -6.66
C ASP A 118 -9.64 2.63 -7.22
N GLY A 119 -10.01 3.88 -6.95
CA GLY A 119 -11.27 4.47 -7.37
C GLY A 119 -11.18 5.37 -8.62
N ILE A 120 -9.99 5.78 -9.03
CA ILE A 120 -9.72 6.56 -10.25
C ILE A 120 -8.45 6.07 -10.94
N ASP A 121 -8.43 6.17 -12.28
CA ASP A 121 -7.29 5.72 -13.10
C ASP A 121 -5.96 6.29 -12.60
N GLY A 122 -4.98 5.41 -12.41
CA GLY A 122 -3.62 5.76 -12.05
C GLY A 122 -3.37 6.01 -10.55
N LEU A 123 -4.41 6.09 -9.71
CA LEU A 123 -4.22 6.46 -8.31
C LEU A 123 -3.54 5.33 -7.52
N ALA A 124 -4.10 4.13 -7.50
CA ALA A 124 -3.52 3.01 -6.76
C ALA A 124 -2.15 2.62 -7.30
N SER A 125 -2.01 2.53 -8.63
CA SER A 125 -0.71 2.22 -9.26
C SER A 125 0.34 3.30 -9.03
N GLY A 126 -0.05 4.57 -9.02
CA GLY A 126 0.84 5.69 -8.72
C GLY A 126 1.32 5.71 -7.27
N LEU A 127 0.41 5.54 -6.30
CA LEU A 127 0.74 5.43 -4.88
C LEU A 127 1.64 4.23 -4.60
N SER A 128 1.32 3.08 -5.19
CA SER A 128 2.14 1.87 -5.09
C SER A 128 3.51 2.05 -5.73
N SER A 129 3.61 2.81 -6.84
CA SER A 129 4.90 3.13 -7.47
C SER A 129 5.78 4.00 -6.58
N ILE A 130 5.20 4.98 -5.87
CA ILE A 130 5.93 5.79 -4.89
C ILE A 130 6.47 4.89 -3.77
N ALA A 131 5.65 3.98 -3.24
CA ALA A 131 6.07 3.03 -2.21
C ALA A 131 7.20 2.11 -2.71
N MET A 132 7.05 1.53 -3.91
CA MET A 132 8.07 0.65 -4.49
C MET A 132 9.39 1.37 -4.75
N LEU A 133 9.36 2.60 -5.24
CA LEU A 133 10.55 3.42 -5.45
C LEU A 133 11.27 3.69 -4.12
N PHE A 134 10.53 4.09 -3.10
CA PHE A 134 11.08 4.37 -1.79
C PHE A 134 11.65 3.10 -1.12
N TYR A 135 10.91 2.00 -1.13
CA TYR A 135 11.39 0.72 -0.58
C TYR A 135 12.60 0.18 -1.33
N GLY A 136 12.58 0.23 -2.66
CA GLY A 136 13.72 -0.20 -3.47
C GLY A 136 14.99 0.58 -3.14
N TRP A 137 14.88 1.89 -2.94
CA TRP A 137 15.98 2.73 -2.52
C TRP A 137 16.50 2.36 -1.12
N VAL A 138 15.62 2.25 -0.12
CA VAL A 138 15.99 1.88 1.25
C VAL A 138 16.67 0.51 1.27
N LEU A 139 16.06 -0.49 0.66
CA LEU A 139 16.56 -1.87 0.61
C LEU A 139 17.92 -1.97 -0.10
N LEU A 140 18.11 -1.19 -1.17
CA LEU A 140 19.39 -1.15 -1.88
C LEU A 140 20.48 -0.55 -0.99
N CYS A 141 20.22 0.53 -0.29
CA CYS A 141 21.17 1.15 0.64
C CYS A 141 21.51 0.24 1.83
N CYS A 142 20.54 -0.55 2.31
CA CYS A 142 20.75 -1.55 3.36
C CYS A 142 21.39 -2.86 2.84
N GLY A 143 21.81 -2.93 1.58
CA GLY A 143 22.42 -4.13 1.00
C GLY A 143 21.47 -5.30 0.75
N GLN A 144 20.16 -5.08 0.88
CA GLN A 144 19.11 -6.08 0.72
C GLN A 144 18.71 -6.24 -0.77
N LEU A 145 19.69 -6.66 -1.59
CA LEU A 145 19.56 -6.68 -3.04
C LEU A 145 18.35 -7.49 -3.53
N ALA A 146 18.06 -8.61 -2.89
CA ALA A 146 16.94 -9.48 -3.25
C ALA A 146 15.59 -8.76 -3.17
N PHE A 147 15.34 -8.16 -2.04
CA PHE A 147 14.10 -7.43 -1.78
C PHE A 147 14.04 -6.13 -2.61
N ALA A 148 15.20 -5.47 -2.83
CA ALA A 148 15.29 -4.32 -3.73
C ALA A 148 14.92 -4.69 -5.18
N LEU A 149 15.32 -5.87 -5.67
CA LEU A 149 14.94 -6.37 -6.99
C LEU A 149 13.44 -6.60 -7.11
N VAL A 150 12.78 -7.11 -6.05
CA VAL A 150 11.30 -7.24 -6.03
C VAL A 150 10.65 -5.86 -6.10
N ALA A 151 11.14 -4.90 -5.31
CA ALA A 151 10.62 -3.54 -5.32
C ALA A 151 10.74 -2.89 -6.71
N PHE A 152 11.93 -2.90 -7.31
CA PHE A 152 12.16 -2.30 -8.64
C PHE A 152 11.51 -3.08 -9.78
N GLY A 153 11.43 -4.42 -9.69
CA GLY A 153 10.71 -5.24 -10.66
C GLY A 153 9.21 -4.93 -10.64
N THR A 154 8.63 -4.81 -9.45
CA THR A 154 7.24 -4.41 -9.28
C THR A 154 7.02 -2.97 -9.75
N LEU A 155 7.94 -2.04 -9.45
CA LEU A 155 7.90 -0.66 -9.95
C LEU A 155 7.85 -0.62 -11.48
N GLY A 156 8.71 -1.38 -12.15
CA GLY A 156 8.73 -1.46 -13.61
C GLY A 156 7.39 -1.92 -14.19
N ALA A 157 6.78 -2.94 -13.58
CA ALA A 157 5.47 -3.43 -13.98
C ALA A 157 4.36 -2.38 -13.72
N LEU A 158 4.41 -1.69 -12.57
CA LEU A 158 3.45 -0.63 -12.22
C LEU A 158 3.56 0.59 -13.12
N ILE A 159 4.75 1.02 -13.52
CA ILE A 159 4.95 2.14 -14.45
C ILE A 159 4.33 1.83 -15.81
N GLN A 160 4.58 0.61 -16.33
CA GLN A 160 3.98 0.20 -17.60
C GLN A 160 2.45 0.08 -17.49
N PHE A 161 1.95 -0.49 -16.39
CA PHE A 161 0.52 -0.55 -16.11
C PHE A 161 -0.08 0.86 -16.03
N TYR A 162 0.53 1.78 -15.27
CA TYR A 162 0.11 3.16 -15.10
C TYR A 162 -0.05 3.87 -16.45
N TYR A 163 0.93 3.67 -17.37
CA TYR A 163 0.86 4.25 -18.70
C TYR A 163 -0.40 3.82 -19.45
N TYR A 164 -0.71 2.53 -19.52
CA TYR A 164 -1.90 2.02 -20.20
C TYR A 164 -3.20 2.34 -19.47
N ASN A 165 -3.17 2.44 -18.14
CA ASN A 165 -4.34 2.76 -17.34
C ASN A 165 -4.75 4.24 -17.52
N VAL A 166 -3.79 5.18 -17.45
CA VAL A 166 -4.05 6.63 -17.52
C VAL A 166 -4.18 7.15 -18.95
N PHE A 167 -3.31 6.67 -19.85
CA PHE A 167 -3.20 7.18 -21.22
C PHE A 167 -3.75 6.21 -22.28
N GLY A 168 -4.11 5.00 -21.89
CA GLY A 168 -4.66 4.00 -22.80
C GLY A 168 -6.01 4.44 -23.38
N ASN A 169 -6.20 4.19 -24.68
CA ASN A 169 -7.44 4.51 -25.37
C ASN A 169 -8.39 3.31 -25.31
N ALA A 170 -9.52 3.49 -24.62
CA ALA A 170 -10.55 2.45 -24.48
C ALA A 170 -11.19 2.05 -25.83
N ARG A 171 -11.30 3.00 -26.77
CA ARG A 171 -11.93 2.75 -28.10
C ARG A 171 -11.12 1.77 -28.96
N VAL A 172 -9.79 1.73 -28.79
CA VAL A 172 -8.89 0.81 -29.49
C VAL A 172 -8.45 -0.36 -28.60
N GLY A 173 -9.10 -0.60 -27.47
CA GLY A 173 -8.82 -1.73 -26.58
C GLY A 173 -7.46 -1.65 -25.87
N LYS A 174 -6.83 -0.48 -25.80
CA LYS A 174 -5.51 -0.28 -25.18
C LYS A 174 -5.57 0.20 -23.72
N LYS A 175 -6.77 0.46 -23.19
CA LYS A 175 -6.93 0.82 -21.78
C LYS A 175 -7.06 -0.43 -20.93
N ILE A 176 -6.32 -0.46 -19.81
CA ILE A 176 -6.35 -1.55 -18.83
C ILE A 176 -6.80 -1.01 -17.48
N PHE A 177 -7.44 -1.87 -16.67
CA PHE A 177 -7.88 -1.56 -15.32
C PHE A 177 -7.16 -2.47 -14.33
N MET A 178 -6.91 -1.99 -13.11
CA MET A 178 -6.18 -2.74 -12.09
C MET A 178 -6.97 -3.96 -11.61
N GLY A 179 -8.24 -3.76 -11.31
CA GLY A 179 -9.14 -4.77 -10.77
C GLY A 179 -8.68 -5.27 -9.41
N ASP A 180 -9.47 -6.17 -8.83
CA ASP A 180 -9.13 -6.77 -7.53
C ASP A 180 -7.86 -7.62 -7.60
N THR A 181 -7.61 -8.31 -8.72
CA THR A 181 -6.36 -9.06 -8.94
C THR A 181 -5.13 -8.18 -8.76
N GLY A 182 -5.10 -7.04 -9.46
CA GLY A 182 -3.94 -6.14 -9.43
C GLY A 182 -3.78 -5.44 -8.08
N ALA A 183 -4.88 -4.95 -7.51
CA ALA A 183 -4.86 -4.21 -6.25
C ALA A 183 -4.44 -5.10 -5.06
N LEU A 184 -5.03 -6.31 -4.94
CA LEU A 184 -4.73 -7.24 -3.85
C LEU A 184 -3.30 -7.80 -3.93
N THR A 185 -2.83 -8.16 -5.14
CA THR A 185 -1.45 -8.64 -5.31
C THR A 185 -0.43 -7.55 -5.01
N THR A 186 -0.66 -6.33 -5.48
CA THR A 186 0.21 -5.18 -5.17
C THR A 186 0.20 -4.89 -3.67
N GLY A 187 -0.96 -4.96 -3.01
CA GLY A 187 -1.09 -4.79 -1.56
C GLY A 187 -0.24 -5.78 -0.77
N VAL A 188 -0.25 -7.06 -1.15
CA VAL A 188 0.59 -8.09 -0.49
C VAL A 188 2.08 -7.85 -0.75
N ILE A 189 2.50 -7.47 -1.96
CA ILE A 189 3.90 -7.14 -2.23
C ILE A 189 4.36 -5.95 -1.38
N ILE A 190 3.53 -4.92 -1.27
CA ILE A 190 3.77 -3.77 -0.39
C ILE A 190 3.96 -4.24 1.06
N CYS A 191 3.04 -5.07 1.57
CA CYS A 191 3.13 -5.61 2.93
C CYS A 191 4.40 -6.44 3.12
N PHE A 192 4.74 -7.31 2.19
CA PHE A 192 5.96 -8.13 2.24
C PHE A 192 7.22 -7.28 2.39
N LEU A 193 7.35 -6.23 1.58
CA LEU A 193 8.51 -5.33 1.63
C LEU A 193 8.49 -4.42 2.86
N SER A 194 7.32 -3.89 3.25
CA SER A 194 7.21 -3.04 4.44
C SER A 194 7.52 -3.82 5.72
N LEU A 195 7.03 -5.06 5.86
CA LEU A 195 7.36 -5.92 6.99
C LEU A 195 8.86 -6.26 7.04
N HIS A 196 9.47 -6.52 5.89
CA HIS A 196 10.92 -6.74 5.85
C HIS A 196 11.68 -5.49 6.33
N ILE A 197 11.29 -4.28 5.87
CA ILE A 197 11.90 -3.01 6.32
C ILE A 197 11.69 -2.79 7.83
N CYS A 198 10.55 -3.17 8.41
CA CYS A 198 10.33 -3.08 9.86
C CYS A 198 11.35 -3.88 10.68
N ASN A 199 11.87 -4.98 10.10
CA ASN A 199 12.80 -5.90 10.75
C ASN A 199 14.27 -5.64 10.37
N LEU A 200 14.54 -4.59 9.58
CA LEU A 200 15.91 -4.25 9.18
C LEU A 200 16.61 -3.36 10.19
N ASP A 201 17.90 -3.59 10.33
CA ASP A 201 18.81 -2.58 10.87
C ASP A 201 19.07 -1.52 9.79
N VAL A 202 18.22 -0.49 9.77
CA VAL A 202 18.31 0.60 8.78
C VAL A 202 19.50 1.52 9.08
N GLU A 203 20.04 1.52 10.29
CA GLU A 203 21.25 2.27 10.64
C GLU A 203 22.47 1.73 9.89
N ALA A 204 22.55 0.42 9.71
CA ALA A 204 23.58 -0.21 8.89
C ALA A 204 23.55 0.26 7.42
N GLY A 205 22.38 0.67 6.93
CA GLY A 205 22.18 1.30 5.60
C GLY A 205 22.45 2.80 5.57
N GLY A 206 22.90 3.39 6.67
CA GLY A 206 23.15 4.84 6.79
C GLY A 206 21.91 5.67 7.08
N PHE A 207 20.80 5.06 7.49
CA PHE A 207 19.57 5.74 7.85
C PHE A 207 19.47 5.90 9.38
N ASN A 208 19.53 7.13 9.86
CA ASN A 208 19.29 7.43 11.28
C ASN A 208 17.80 7.75 11.49
N CYS A 209 16.92 6.77 11.29
CA CYS A 209 15.47 6.93 11.37
C CYS A 209 14.78 5.64 11.82
N ASN A 210 13.55 5.77 12.29
CA ASN A 210 12.77 4.63 12.77
C ASN A 210 12.33 3.72 11.61
N PRO A 211 12.61 2.39 11.63
CA PRO A 211 12.20 1.44 10.57
C PRO A 211 10.69 1.42 10.30
N LEU A 212 9.85 1.58 11.36
CA LEU A 212 8.39 1.66 11.19
C LEU A 212 7.98 2.87 10.33
N VAL A 213 8.62 4.02 10.55
CA VAL A 213 8.33 5.22 9.74
C VAL A 213 8.73 4.96 8.29
N MET A 214 9.88 4.35 8.04
CA MET A 214 10.30 4.00 6.68
C MET A 214 9.36 3.01 6.00
N ALA A 215 8.85 2.03 6.76
CA ALA A 215 7.93 1.04 6.22
C ALA A 215 6.55 1.63 5.89
N PHE A 216 6.03 2.56 6.70
CA PHE A 216 4.64 3.00 6.59
C PHE A 216 4.47 4.42 6.03
N ALA A 217 5.50 5.27 5.96
CA ALA A 217 5.38 6.63 5.42
C ALA A 217 4.75 6.69 4.00
N PRO A 218 5.12 5.82 3.03
CA PRO A 218 4.48 5.84 1.72
C PRO A 218 3.02 5.40 1.73
N LEU A 219 2.58 4.74 2.80
CA LEU A 219 1.24 4.17 2.94
C LEU A 219 0.28 5.06 3.74
N LEU A 220 0.75 6.19 4.27
CA LEU A 220 -0.06 7.06 5.15
C LEU A 220 -1.34 7.53 4.46
N ILE A 221 -1.27 7.97 3.20
CA ILE A 221 -2.44 8.48 2.47
C ILE A 221 -3.51 7.41 2.27
N PRO A 222 -3.24 6.22 1.68
CA PRO A 222 -4.26 5.19 1.56
C PRO A 222 -4.78 4.71 2.92
N CYS A 223 -3.90 4.53 3.91
CA CYS A 223 -4.30 4.08 5.24
C CYS A 223 -5.18 5.09 5.98
N PHE A 224 -4.81 6.35 6.00
CA PHE A 224 -5.60 7.41 6.65
C PHE A 224 -6.95 7.64 5.96
N ASP A 225 -7.01 7.52 4.63
CA ASP A 225 -8.28 7.66 3.92
C ASP A 225 -9.26 6.55 4.29
N VAL A 226 -8.81 5.31 4.37
CA VAL A 226 -9.64 4.18 4.80
C VAL A 226 -10.08 4.33 6.25
N LEU A 227 -9.16 4.65 7.18
CA LEU A 227 -9.51 4.89 8.59
C LEU A 227 -10.54 6.01 8.73
N ARG A 228 -10.37 7.11 8.01
CA ARG A 228 -11.30 8.23 8.02
C ARG A 228 -12.71 7.81 7.57
N VAL A 229 -12.81 7.05 6.48
CA VAL A 229 -14.09 6.55 5.97
C VAL A 229 -14.72 5.58 6.97
N TYR A 230 -13.93 4.67 7.54
CA TYR A 230 -14.36 3.72 8.56
C TYR A 230 -14.94 4.42 9.80
N PHE A 231 -14.20 5.36 10.41
CA PHE A 231 -14.69 6.12 11.57
C PHE A 231 -15.90 6.99 11.25
N ARG A 232 -15.96 7.60 10.06
CA ARG A 232 -17.13 8.37 9.62
C ARG A 232 -18.38 7.50 9.58
N ARG A 233 -18.28 6.24 9.14
CA ARG A 233 -19.37 5.29 9.04
C ARG A 233 -19.85 4.83 10.41
N ILE A 234 -18.93 4.49 11.31
CA ILE A 234 -19.26 4.18 12.70
C ILE A 234 -20.05 5.33 13.34
N ARG A 235 -19.57 6.57 13.19
CA ARG A 235 -20.27 7.77 13.73
C ARG A 235 -21.67 7.98 13.14
N ARG A 236 -21.94 7.44 11.95
CA ARG A 236 -23.25 7.51 11.28
C ARG A 236 -24.10 6.28 11.52
N HIS A 237 -23.66 5.35 12.36
CA HIS A 237 -24.32 4.07 12.61
C HIS A 237 -24.61 3.28 11.32
N THR A 238 -23.75 3.41 10.30
CA THR A 238 -23.82 2.66 9.05
C THR A 238 -22.76 1.57 9.02
N ASN A 239 -23.02 0.46 8.30
CA ASN A 239 -22.08 -0.64 8.20
C ASN A 239 -20.74 -0.18 7.58
N PRO A 240 -19.59 -0.28 8.30
CA PRO A 240 -18.30 0.21 7.84
C PRO A 240 -17.71 -0.57 6.67
N PHE A 241 -18.22 -1.78 6.38
CA PHE A 241 -17.70 -2.68 5.34
C PHE A 241 -18.42 -2.57 3.99
N LEU A 242 -19.45 -1.72 3.88
CA LEU A 242 -20.10 -1.51 2.59
C LEU A 242 -19.33 -0.51 1.71
N PRO A 243 -19.43 -0.55 0.36
CA PRO A 243 -18.83 0.43 -0.53
C PRO A 243 -19.22 1.87 -0.20
N ASP A 244 -18.30 2.82 -0.27
CA ASP A 244 -18.53 4.24 0.04
C ASP A 244 -17.96 5.15 -1.06
N LYS A 245 -18.68 6.24 -1.34
CA LYS A 245 -18.26 7.30 -2.27
C LYS A 245 -17.64 8.50 -1.54
N SER A 246 -17.08 8.32 -0.34
CA SER A 246 -16.52 9.42 0.46
C SER A 246 -15.00 9.42 0.56
N HIS A 247 -14.31 8.53 -0.16
CA HIS A 247 -12.86 8.51 -0.27
C HIS A 247 -12.30 9.85 -0.77
N ILE A 248 -11.02 10.12 -0.48
CA ILE A 248 -10.38 11.41 -0.75
C ILE A 248 -10.51 11.83 -2.22
N HIS A 249 -10.36 10.88 -3.17
CA HIS A 249 -10.50 11.15 -4.60
C HIS A 249 -11.91 11.65 -4.96
N HIS A 250 -12.98 11.12 -4.34
CA HIS A 250 -14.34 11.62 -4.56
C HIS A 250 -14.53 13.06 -4.06
N LYS A 251 -13.84 13.47 -3.00
CA LYS A 251 -13.87 14.86 -2.53
C LYS A 251 -13.24 15.83 -3.53
N PHE A 252 -12.10 15.45 -4.12
CA PHE A 252 -11.46 16.26 -5.16
C PHE A 252 -12.35 16.40 -6.41
N LEU A 253 -13.03 15.33 -6.80
CA LEU A 253 -14.00 15.38 -7.91
C LEU A 253 -15.22 16.26 -7.58
N ALA A 254 -15.72 16.21 -6.34
CA ALA A 254 -16.84 17.06 -5.88
C ALA A 254 -16.51 18.56 -5.90
N ILE A 255 -15.26 18.95 -5.61
CA ILE A 255 -14.79 20.33 -5.77
C ILE A 255 -14.78 20.74 -7.25
N GLY A 256 -14.77 19.78 -8.18
CA GLY A 256 -14.79 20.01 -9.62
C GLY A 256 -13.46 19.81 -10.33
N LEU A 257 -12.50 19.15 -9.68
CA LEU A 257 -11.26 18.77 -10.35
C LEU A 257 -11.50 17.61 -11.31
N TYR A 258 -10.82 17.63 -12.45
CA TYR A 258 -10.77 16.47 -13.34
C TYR A 258 -10.04 15.29 -12.68
N GLN A 259 -10.41 14.07 -13.02
CA GLN A 259 -9.82 12.84 -12.43
C GLN A 259 -8.29 12.83 -12.44
N ARG A 260 -7.67 13.22 -13.57
CA ARG A 260 -6.21 13.28 -13.71
C ARG A 260 -5.56 14.30 -12.79
N VAL A 261 -6.19 15.45 -12.59
CA VAL A 261 -5.70 16.50 -11.69
C VAL A 261 -5.81 16.04 -10.24
N ALA A 262 -6.96 15.44 -9.86
CA ALA A 262 -7.16 14.86 -8.54
C ALA A 262 -6.11 13.78 -8.24
N MET A 263 -5.86 12.87 -9.18
CA MET A 263 -4.82 11.85 -9.07
C MET A 263 -3.44 12.49 -8.83
N VAL A 264 -3.01 13.42 -9.69
CA VAL A 264 -1.68 14.07 -9.57
C VAL A 264 -1.53 14.78 -8.22
N VAL A 265 -2.56 15.50 -7.77
CA VAL A 265 -2.53 16.17 -6.46
C VAL A 265 -2.35 15.16 -5.32
N ILE A 266 -3.10 14.05 -5.33
CA ILE A 266 -2.99 13.02 -4.29
C ILE A 266 -1.59 12.36 -4.31
N LEU A 267 -1.04 12.08 -5.51
CA LEU A 267 0.31 11.53 -5.65
C LEU A 267 1.38 12.49 -5.10
N LEU A 268 1.28 13.78 -5.42
CA LEU A 268 2.20 14.79 -4.90
C LEU A 268 2.10 14.93 -3.37
N VAL A 269 0.89 14.88 -2.82
CA VAL A 269 0.68 14.88 -1.36
C VAL A 269 1.30 13.64 -0.74
N SER A 270 1.11 12.45 -1.32
CA SER A 270 1.72 11.21 -0.82
C SER A 270 3.25 11.26 -0.86
N LEU A 271 3.82 11.76 -1.96
CA LEU A 271 5.26 11.94 -2.08
C LEU A 271 5.81 12.92 -1.04
N ALA A 272 5.10 14.03 -0.82
CA ALA A 272 5.46 15.02 0.20
C ALA A 272 5.39 14.41 1.62
N PHE A 273 4.32 13.65 1.95
CA PHE A 273 4.24 12.94 3.23
C PHE A 273 5.41 11.97 3.41
N THR A 274 5.73 11.16 2.38
CA THR A 274 6.85 10.22 2.44
C THR A 274 8.18 10.94 2.69
N ALA A 275 8.47 12.00 1.94
CA ALA A 275 9.72 12.75 2.06
C ALA A 275 9.84 13.50 3.40
N VAL A 276 8.74 14.14 3.84
CA VAL A 276 8.70 14.88 5.12
C VAL A 276 8.83 13.91 6.28
N ASN A 277 8.13 12.77 6.26
CA ASN A 277 8.21 11.76 7.31
C ASN A 277 9.61 11.16 7.40
N TYR A 278 10.23 10.83 6.26
CA TYR A 278 11.62 10.40 6.22
C TYR A 278 12.56 11.43 6.88
N TRP A 279 12.45 12.70 6.50
CA TRP A 279 13.31 13.76 7.05
C TRP A 279 13.05 14.05 8.53
N LEU A 280 11.78 14.07 8.96
CA LEU A 280 11.42 14.34 10.36
C LEU A 280 11.70 13.15 11.28
N SER A 281 11.64 11.91 10.79
CA SER A 281 11.95 10.72 11.60
C SER A 281 13.37 10.69 12.14
N MET A 282 14.30 11.41 11.50
CA MET A 282 15.67 11.61 11.98
C MET A 282 15.75 12.57 13.17
N LYS A 283 14.70 13.35 13.47
CA LYS A 283 14.74 14.46 14.43
C LYS A 283 13.69 14.35 15.52
N MET A 284 12.66 13.52 15.30
CA MET A 284 11.46 13.48 16.14
C MET A 284 11.11 12.04 16.50
N ASN A 285 10.43 11.90 17.64
CA ASN A 285 9.82 10.63 18.04
C ASN A 285 8.72 10.23 17.03
N SER A 286 8.68 8.95 16.65
CA SER A 286 7.73 8.40 15.68
C SER A 286 6.25 8.57 16.09
N ALA A 287 5.94 8.54 17.40
CA ALA A 287 4.57 8.77 17.89
C ALA A 287 4.13 10.23 17.70
N LEU A 288 5.03 11.19 17.97
CA LEU A 288 4.74 12.60 17.72
C LEU A 288 4.59 12.87 16.22
N LEU A 289 5.40 12.25 15.40
CA LEU A 289 5.34 12.35 13.94
C LEU A 289 3.99 11.83 13.41
N LEU A 290 3.56 10.65 13.83
CA LEU A 290 2.24 10.11 13.46
C LEU A 290 1.09 11.02 13.92
N PHE A 291 1.20 11.60 15.11
CA PHE A 291 0.20 12.56 15.59
C PHE A 291 0.12 13.78 14.67
N LEU A 292 1.26 14.34 14.26
CA LEU A 292 1.31 15.47 13.33
C LEU A 292 0.71 15.10 11.97
N ASP A 293 1.01 13.91 11.45
CA ASP A 293 0.44 13.41 10.20
C ASP A 293 -1.09 13.30 10.27
N ILE A 294 -1.63 12.78 11.37
CA ILE A 294 -3.07 12.70 11.61
C ILE A 294 -3.69 14.10 11.63
N VAL A 295 -3.05 15.06 12.29
CA VAL A 295 -3.52 16.45 12.36
C VAL A 295 -3.51 17.08 10.96
N VAL A 296 -2.41 17.00 10.24
CA VAL A 296 -2.27 17.60 8.90
C VAL A 296 -3.28 16.96 7.92
N PHE A 297 -3.39 15.64 7.91
CA PHE A 297 -4.36 14.93 7.07
C PHE A 297 -5.81 15.31 7.43
N SER A 298 -6.13 15.42 8.72
CA SER A 298 -7.47 15.81 9.20
C SER A 298 -7.82 17.23 8.82
N LEU A 299 -6.90 18.19 9.00
CA LEU A 299 -7.08 19.58 8.60
C LEU A 299 -7.30 19.71 7.09
N GLY A 300 -6.50 19.01 6.27
CA GLY A 300 -6.69 18.93 4.83
C GLY A 300 -8.07 18.42 4.43
N ASN A 301 -8.56 17.37 5.12
CA ASN A 301 -9.89 16.82 4.88
C ASN A 301 -11.03 17.73 5.32
N ILE A 302 -10.86 18.49 6.40
CA ILE A 302 -11.82 19.52 6.86
C ILE A 302 -11.89 20.65 5.84
N TRP A 303 -10.74 21.12 5.38
CA TRP A 303 -10.64 22.16 4.34
C TRP A 303 -11.35 21.72 3.04
N LEU A 304 -11.08 20.49 2.55
CA LEU A 304 -11.75 19.93 1.38
C LEU A 304 -13.28 19.90 1.55
N SER A 305 -13.75 19.49 2.75
CA SER A 305 -15.19 19.45 3.03
C SER A 305 -15.82 20.84 3.07
N ALA A 306 -15.13 21.84 3.62
CA ALA A 306 -15.55 23.22 3.62
C ALA A 306 -15.63 23.80 2.19
N ALA A 307 -14.65 23.48 1.35
CA ALA A 307 -14.63 23.90 -0.06
C ALA A 307 -15.82 23.30 -0.86
N ILE A 308 -16.18 22.04 -0.61
CA ILE A 308 -17.35 21.41 -1.23
C ILE A 308 -18.63 22.15 -0.82
N ASN A 309 -18.83 22.37 0.49
CA ASN A 309 -20.03 23.04 1.01
C ASN A 309 -20.15 24.47 0.49
N TRP A 310 -19.02 25.19 0.35
CA TRP A 310 -19.00 26.54 -0.21
C TRP A 310 -19.45 26.56 -1.68
N LYS A 311 -18.94 25.62 -2.48
CA LYS A 311 -19.31 25.46 -3.90
C LYS A 311 -20.79 25.14 -4.06
N GLU A 312 -21.34 24.22 -3.27
CA GLU A 312 -22.77 23.88 -3.30
C GLU A 312 -23.66 25.08 -2.97
N LYS A 313 -23.27 25.88 -1.95
CA LYS A 313 -24.01 27.11 -1.58
C LYS A 313 -23.98 28.14 -2.69
N ARG A 314 -22.88 28.26 -3.42
CA ARG A 314 -22.75 29.20 -4.56
C ARG A 314 -23.65 28.76 -5.71
N ASN A 315 -23.61 27.50 -6.10
CA ASN A 315 -24.43 26.96 -7.19
C ASN A 315 -25.93 27.10 -6.89
N ASN A 316 -26.35 26.91 -5.62
CA ASN A 316 -27.74 27.10 -5.23
C ASN A 316 -28.19 28.58 -5.27
N LYS A 317 -27.29 29.54 -5.09
CA LYS A 317 -27.60 30.97 -5.24
C LYS A 317 -27.69 31.41 -6.70
N ASP A 318 -26.88 30.81 -7.57
CA ASP A 318 -26.88 31.15 -9.01
C ASP A 318 -28.09 30.55 -9.74
N ASN A 319 -28.81 29.59 -9.13
CA ASN A 319 -30.02 28.93 -9.64
C ASN A 319 -31.33 29.52 -9.07
N GLN A 320 -31.28 30.49 -8.17
CA GLN A 320 -32.42 31.27 -7.63
C GLN A 320 -32.49 32.66 -8.25
#